data_a86b6668ae36d92d87258f66285bd64f
#
_entry.id   a86b6668ae36d92d87258f66285bd64f
#
_cell.length_a   1.000
_cell.length_b   1.000
_cell.length_c   1.000
_cell.angle_alpha   90.00
_cell.angle_beta   90.00
_cell.angle_gamma   90.00
#
_symmetry.space_group_name_H-M   'P 1'
#
loop_
_entity.id
_entity.type
_entity.pdbx_description
1 polymer ?
#
loop_
_entity_poly.entity_id
_entity_poly.type
_entity_poly.pdbx_seq_one_letter_code
_entity_poly.pdbx_strand_id
1 'polypeptide(L)'
;MAQCSSPRLRRALIVEDELMIALDLEDAMSALGFDICSLASTADTARSIAMDHQPDVVLMDVNLDGGREGIEAGRWLREVCDVPVVFVTAYADEGTIERIHEQVPGAPVLAKPVCPQILADAVGALV
;
A
#
# COMPACT_ATOMS: atom_id res chain seq x y z
N MET A 1 23.29 -3.06 22.43
CA MET A 1 22.81 -2.77 22.44
C MET A 1 22.35 -2.40 21.88
N ALA A 2 22.35 -2.39 21.86
CA ALA A 2 21.81 -1.89 21.61
C ALA A 2 21.23 -1.66 20.98
N GLN A 3 21.29 -1.74 20.84
CA GLN A 3 20.69 -1.41 20.45
C GLN A 3 20.06 -1.06 20.20
N CYS A 4 20.15 -0.99 20.19
CA CYS A 4 19.30 -0.66 20.22
C CYS A 4 18.60 0.13 20.30
N SER A 5 19.27 0.21 19.94
CA SER A 5 18.33 0.84 20.67
C SER A 5 17.27 1.76 20.08
N SER A 6 17.36 2.61 19.15
CA SER A 6 16.28 3.33 18.45
C SER A 6 15.64 2.43 17.42
N PRO A 7 14.37 2.06 17.55
CA PRO A 7 13.73 1.28 16.50
C PRO A 7 13.70 2.08 15.20
N ARG A 8 13.96 1.41 14.11
CA ARG A 8 13.85 1.99 12.78
C ARG A 8 12.38 2.40 12.56
N LEU A 9 12.15 3.56 11.95
CA LEU A 9 10.80 3.94 11.55
C LEU A 9 10.27 2.92 10.55
N ARG A 10 8.99 2.60 10.66
CA ARG A 10 8.35 1.73 9.69
C ARG A 10 8.24 2.45 8.37
N ARG A 11 8.41 1.71 7.29
CA ARG A 11 8.51 2.27 5.95
C ARG A 11 7.30 1.88 5.11
N ALA A 12 6.79 2.85 4.37
CA ALA A 12 5.63 2.65 3.51
C ALA A 12 5.97 2.99 2.06
N LEU A 13 5.47 2.17 1.15
CA LEU A 13 5.49 2.45 -0.28
C LEU A 13 4.07 2.79 -0.70
N ILE A 14 3.89 3.87 -1.43
CA ILE A 14 2.59 4.29 -1.94
C ILE A 14 2.60 4.18 -3.46
N VAL A 15 1.66 3.40 -4.00
CA VAL A 15 1.55 3.16 -5.44
C VAL A 15 0.24 3.74 -5.93
N GLU A 16 0.32 4.87 -6.60
CA GLU A 16 -0.83 5.65 -7.04
C GLU A 16 -0.40 6.53 -8.23
N ASP A 17 -1.14 6.49 -9.32
CA ASP A 17 -0.80 7.28 -10.50
C ASP A 17 -1.33 8.71 -10.48
N GLU A 18 -2.26 9.04 -9.59
CA GLU A 18 -2.72 10.41 -9.40
C GLU A 18 -1.93 11.06 -8.26
N LEU A 19 -1.12 12.06 -8.62
CA LEU A 19 -0.21 12.70 -7.68
C LEU A 19 -0.94 13.29 -6.46
N MET A 20 -2.09 13.93 -6.66
CA MET A 20 -2.82 14.55 -5.55
C MET A 20 -3.25 13.51 -4.52
N ILE A 21 -3.71 12.35 -4.99
CA ILE A 21 -4.12 11.27 -4.10
C ILE A 21 -2.90 10.67 -3.41
N ALA A 22 -1.80 10.49 -4.14
CA ALA A 22 -0.56 9.97 -3.57
C ALA A 22 -0.05 10.87 -2.45
N LEU A 23 -0.11 12.18 -2.62
CA LEU A 23 0.33 13.14 -1.60
C LEU A 23 -0.57 13.10 -0.36
N ASP A 24 -1.88 12.95 -0.55
CA ASP A 24 -2.81 12.80 0.56
C ASP A 24 -2.51 11.53 1.37
N LEU A 25 -2.24 10.44 0.68
CA LEU A 25 -1.88 9.18 1.35
C LEU A 25 -0.52 9.29 2.06
N GLU A 26 0.42 9.99 1.45
CA GLU A 26 1.71 10.25 2.08
C GLU A 26 1.54 11.01 3.39
N ASP A 27 0.76 12.09 3.37
CA ASP A 27 0.49 12.88 4.57
C ASP A 27 -0.15 12.02 5.67
N ALA A 28 -1.14 11.21 5.30
CA ALA A 28 -1.83 10.36 6.25
C ALA A 28 -0.89 9.32 6.87
N MET A 29 -0.05 8.68 6.06
CA MET A 29 0.90 7.69 6.55
C MET A 29 2.01 8.32 7.39
N SER A 30 2.48 9.51 7.00
CA SER A 30 3.47 10.24 7.78
C SER A 30 2.93 10.60 9.16
N ALA A 31 1.65 10.99 9.23
CA ALA A 31 1.00 11.30 10.50
C ALA A 31 0.91 10.07 11.42
N LEU A 32 0.91 8.87 10.86
CA LEU A 32 0.93 7.62 11.61
C LEU A 32 2.36 7.19 12.03
N GLY A 33 3.36 7.97 11.66
CA GLY A 33 4.74 7.67 12.03
C GLY A 33 5.53 6.87 11.00
N PHE A 34 5.00 6.69 9.81
CA PHE A 34 5.71 5.98 8.76
C PHE A 34 6.67 6.88 8.01
N ASP A 35 7.81 6.31 7.62
CA ASP A 35 8.72 6.93 6.70
C ASP A 35 8.33 6.48 5.29
N ILE A 36 8.09 7.43 4.40
CA ILE A 36 7.66 7.10 3.04
C ILE A 36 8.89 6.85 2.18
N CYS A 37 9.10 5.60 1.80
CA CYS A 37 10.29 5.26 1.02
C CYS A 37 10.19 5.75 -0.43
N SER A 38 8.99 5.78 -1.01
CA SER A 38 8.78 6.37 -2.32
C SER A 38 7.29 6.45 -2.67
N LEU A 39 6.99 7.25 -3.68
CA LEU A 39 5.71 7.27 -4.37
C LEU A 39 5.95 6.67 -5.75
N ALA A 40 5.27 5.57 -6.05
CA ALA A 40 5.38 4.92 -7.35
C ALA A 40 4.09 5.13 -8.14
N SER A 41 4.20 5.37 -9.45
CA SER A 41 3.04 5.58 -10.29
C SER A 41 2.73 4.40 -11.21
N THR A 42 3.60 3.40 -11.24
CA THR A 42 3.40 2.20 -12.07
C THR A 42 3.70 0.94 -11.27
N ALA A 43 3.17 -0.18 -11.74
CA ALA A 43 3.43 -1.48 -11.12
C ALA A 43 4.91 -1.86 -11.20
N ASP A 44 5.56 -1.62 -12.32
CA ASP A 44 6.98 -1.96 -12.50
C ASP A 44 7.87 -1.16 -11.54
N THR A 45 7.62 0.13 -11.42
CA THR A 45 8.35 0.98 -10.48
C THR A 45 8.13 0.51 -9.05
N ALA A 46 6.88 0.16 -8.71
CA ALA A 46 6.55 -0.34 -7.38
C ALA A 46 7.32 -1.61 -7.04
N ARG A 47 7.41 -2.56 -7.98
CA ARG A 47 8.15 -3.80 -7.76
C ARG A 47 9.64 -3.52 -7.53
N SER A 48 10.22 -2.65 -8.34
CA SER A 48 11.62 -2.28 -8.24
C SER A 48 11.94 -1.64 -6.89
N ILE A 49 11.11 -0.70 -6.47
CA ILE A 49 11.29 -0.01 -5.19
C ILE A 49 11.12 -0.98 -4.02
N ALA A 50 10.13 -1.86 -4.09
CA ALA A 50 9.90 -2.84 -3.03
C ALA A 50 11.10 -3.78 -2.86
N MET A 51 11.70 -4.21 -3.95
CA MET A 51 12.89 -5.07 -3.90
C MET A 51 14.08 -4.34 -3.27
N ASP A 52 14.28 -3.07 -3.60
CA ASP A 52 15.42 -2.30 -3.13
C ASP A 52 15.25 -1.79 -1.69
N HIS A 53 14.06 -1.34 -1.33
CA HIS A 53 13.81 -0.63 -0.07
C HIS A 53 13.13 -1.47 1.00
N GLN A 54 12.54 -2.60 0.63
CA GLN A 54 11.88 -3.52 1.56
C GLN A 54 10.91 -2.81 2.51
N PRO A 55 9.83 -2.20 1.99
CA PRO A 55 8.88 -1.50 2.84
C PRO A 55 8.15 -2.46 3.78
N ASP A 56 7.62 -1.91 4.86
CA ASP A 56 6.86 -2.68 5.85
C ASP A 56 5.39 -2.80 5.47
N VAL A 57 4.90 -1.90 4.63
CA VAL A 57 3.53 -1.91 4.12
C VAL A 57 3.49 -1.19 2.77
N VAL A 58 2.56 -1.63 1.92
CA VAL A 58 2.33 -0.99 0.61
C VAL A 58 0.88 -0.56 0.53
N LEU A 59 0.65 0.69 0.16
CA LEU A 59 -0.67 1.16 -0.23
C LEU A 59 -0.75 1.08 -1.75
N MET A 60 -1.69 0.29 -2.27
CA MET A 60 -1.76 -0.02 -3.68
C MET A 60 -3.08 0.43 -4.29
N ASP A 61 -3.00 1.33 -5.28
CA ASP A 61 -4.17 1.66 -6.09
C ASP A 61 -4.51 0.47 -6.98
N VAL A 62 -5.77 0.06 -6.97
CA VAL A 62 -6.23 -1.06 -7.78
C VAL A 62 -6.13 -0.75 -9.28
N ASN A 63 -6.49 0.48 -9.67
CA ASN A 63 -6.65 0.87 -11.07
C ASN A 63 -5.47 1.68 -11.60
N LEU A 64 -4.27 1.15 -11.48
CA LEU A 64 -3.09 1.79 -12.06
C LEU A 64 -3.20 1.83 -13.58
N ASP A 65 -2.85 2.97 -14.16
CA ASP A 65 -2.87 3.17 -15.62
C ASP A 65 -4.21 2.85 -16.26
N GLY A 66 -5.31 3.08 -15.53
CA GLY A 66 -6.65 2.83 -16.04
C GLY A 66 -7.06 1.37 -16.11
N GLY A 67 -6.20 0.45 -15.67
CA GLY A 67 -6.48 -0.99 -15.66
C GLY A 67 -6.58 -1.53 -14.25
N ARG A 68 -6.42 -2.85 -14.10
CA ARG A 68 -6.47 -3.53 -12.81
C ARG A 68 -5.12 -4.10 -12.41
N GLU A 69 -4.07 -3.48 -12.91
CA GLU A 69 -2.70 -3.94 -12.67
C GLU A 69 -2.31 -3.88 -11.20
N GLY A 70 -2.98 -3.03 -10.40
CA GLY A 70 -2.72 -2.94 -8.97
C GLY A 70 -2.97 -4.24 -8.24
N ILE A 71 -3.98 -5.02 -8.65
CA ILE A 71 -4.27 -6.29 -7.97
C ILE A 71 -3.13 -7.30 -8.22
N GLU A 72 -2.69 -7.44 -9.47
CA GLU A 72 -1.58 -8.32 -9.80
C GLU A 72 -0.28 -7.89 -9.13
N ALA A 73 -0.01 -6.58 -9.16
CA ALA A 73 1.17 -6.03 -8.50
C ALA A 73 1.14 -6.30 -7.00
N GLY A 74 -0.03 -6.11 -6.37
CA GLY A 74 -0.20 -6.38 -4.96
C GLY A 74 0.02 -7.86 -4.62
N ARG A 75 -0.49 -8.75 -5.44
CA ARG A 75 -0.27 -10.18 -5.29
C ARG A 75 1.22 -10.51 -5.37
N TRP A 76 1.90 -9.97 -6.36
CA TRP A 76 3.34 -10.19 -6.54
C TRP A 76 4.13 -9.70 -5.32
N LEU A 77 3.80 -8.50 -4.83
CA LEU A 77 4.46 -7.94 -3.65
C LEU A 77 4.26 -8.81 -2.41
N ARG A 78 3.04 -9.33 -2.26
CA ARG A 78 2.71 -10.19 -1.13
C ARG A 78 3.45 -11.52 -1.20
N GLU A 79 3.52 -12.11 -2.38
CA GLU A 79 4.14 -13.43 -2.57
C GLU A 79 5.67 -13.36 -2.64
N VAL A 80 6.22 -12.40 -3.33
CA VAL A 80 7.67 -12.32 -3.58
C VAL A 80 8.39 -11.55 -2.49
N CYS A 81 7.83 -10.43 -2.06
CA CYS A 81 8.47 -9.57 -1.05
C CYS A 81 7.95 -9.80 0.35
N ASP A 82 6.90 -10.59 0.51
CA ASP A 82 6.25 -10.87 1.79
C ASP A 82 5.88 -9.58 2.54
N VAL A 83 5.39 -8.58 1.82
CA VAL A 83 4.99 -7.30 2.39
C VAL A 83 3.47 -7.20 2.42
N PRO A 84 2.87 -6.75 3.54
CA PRO A 84 1.44 -6.53 3.60
C PRO A 84 1.01 -5.44 2.61
N VAL A 85 -0.13 -5.66 1.94
CA VAL A 85 -0.67 -4.72 0.96
C VAL A 85 -2.05 -4.27 1.40
N VAL A 86 -2.27 -2.96 1.41
CA VAL A 86 -3.58 -2.36 1.61
C VAL A 86 -4.02 -1.79 0.26
N PHE A 87 -5.13 -2.28 -0.27
CA PHE A 87 -5.65 -1.78 -1.53
C PHE A 87 -6.51 -0.55 -1.32
N VAL A 88 -6.39 0.40 -2.24
CA VAL A 88 -7.16 1.64 -2.23
C VAL A 88 -7.82 1.76 -3.60
N THR A 89 -9.11 1.98 -3.65
CA THR A 89 -9.83 2.03 -4.93
C THR A 89 -10.98 3.03 -4.90
N ALA A 90 -11.20 3.69 -6.05
CA ALA A 90 -12.39 4.52 -6.24
C ALA A 90 -13.63 3.65 -6.46
N TYR A 91 -13.45 2.37 -6.77
CA TYR A 91 -14.54 1.45 -7.12
C TYR A 91 -14.53 0.23 -6.22
N ALA A 92 -14.93 0.43 -4.96
CA ALA A 92 -14.96 -0.65 -3.97
C ALA A 92 -16.28 -1.45 -4.08
N ASP A 93 -16.62 -1.90 -5.28
CA ASP A 93 -17.79 -2.75 -5.51
C ASP A 93 -17.48 -4.21 -5.16
N GLU A 94 -18.56 -5.02 -5.05
CA GLU A 94 -18.42 -6.42 -4.65
C GLU A 94 -17.50 -7.21 -5.58
N GLY A 95 -17.60 -7.00 -6.88
CA GLY A 95 -16.78 -7.73 -7.84
C GLY A 95 -15.29 -7.44 -7.70
N THR A 96 -14.95 -6.18 -7.46
CA THR A 96 -13.57 -5.77 -7.24
C THR A 96 -13.05 -6.35 -5.93
N ILE A 97 -13.83 -6.26 -4.87
CA ILE A 97 -13.45 -6.79 -3.54
C ILE A 97 -13.25 -8.30 -3.61
N GLU A 98 -14.16 -9.03 -4.27
CA GLU A 98 -14.03 -10.47 -4.43
C GLU A 98 -12.76 -10.84 -5.17
N ARG A 99 -12.45 -10.12 -6.24
CA ARG A 99 -11.24 -10.37 -7.02
C ARG A 99 -9.98 -10.13 -6.20
N ILE A 100 -9.98 -9.08 -5.40
CA ILE A 100 -8.86 -8.79 -4.52
C ILE A 100 -8.68 -9.93 -3.51
N HIS A 101 -9.78 -10.37 -2.89
CA HIS A 101 -9.72 -11.45 -1.89
C HIS A 101 -9.30 -12.79 -2.49
N GLU A 102 -9.62 -13.04 -3.75
CA GLU A 102 -9.15 -14.24 -4.45
C GLU A 102 -7.65 -14.19 -4.70
N GLN A 103 -7.14 -13.03 -5.08
CA GLN A 103 -5.73 -12.86 -5.45
C GLN A 103 -4.84 -12.61 -4.24
N VAL A 104 -5.32 -11.85 -3.27
CA VAL A 104 -4.57 -11.48 -2.07
C VAL A 104 -5.47 -11.66 -0.85
N PRO A 105 -5.63 -12.90 -0.36
CA PRO A 105 -6.53 -13.18 0.76
C PRO A 105 -6.18 -12.37 2.00
N GLY A 106 -7.21 -11.78 2.61
CA GLY A 106 -7.05 -11.01 3.85
C GLY A 106 -6.57 -9.58 3.68
N ALA A 107 -6.29 -9.12 2.47
CA ALA A 107 -5.85 -7.75 2.25
C ALA A 107 -6.99 -6.77 2.49
N PRO A 108 -6.76 -5.69 3.26
CA PRO A 108 -7.76 -4.65 3.42
C PRO A 108 -8.01 -3.92 2.10
N VAL A 109 -9.27 -3.51 1.89
CA VAL A 109 -9.67 -2.73 0.71
C VAL A 109 -10.35 -1.47 1.20
N LEU A 110 -9.78 -0.32 0.89
CA LEU A 110 -10.28 0.98 1.33
C LEU A 110 -10.82 1.77 0.13
N ALA A 111 -11.97 2.39 0.33
CA ALA A 111 -12.58 3.23 -0.70
C ALA A 111 -11.99 4.62 -0.68
N LYS A 112 -11.78 5.20 -1.85
CA LYS A 112 -11.37 6.62 -1.99
C LYS A 112 -12.61 7.52 -1.88
N PRO A 113 -12.49 8.68 -1.26
CA PRO A 113 -11.33 9.21 -0.53
C PRO A 113 -11.13 8.48 0.79
N VAL A 114 -9.87 8.21 1.14
CA VAL A 114 -9.57 7.39 2.31
C VAL A 114 -9.68 8.22 3.58
N CYS A 115 -10.51 7.75 4.51
CA CYS A 115 -10.62 8.36 5.83
C CYS A 115 -9.35 8.03 6.63
N PRO A 116 -8.64 9.02 7.21
CA PRO A 116 -7.41 8.74 7.96
C PRO A 116 -7.57 7.73 9.09
N GLN A 117 -8.70 7.73 9.78
CA GLN A 117 -8.94 6.77 10.85
C GLN A 117 -9.09 5.35 10.33
N ILE A 118 -9.78 5.18 9.21
CA ILE A 118 -9.93 3.86 8.59
C ILE A 118 -8.58 3.35 8.10
N LEU A 119 -7.77 4.23 7.53
CA LEU A 119 -6.41 3.88 7.12
C LEU A 119 -5.57 3.46 8.32
N ALA A 120 -5.63 4.22 9.41
CA ALA A 120 -4.89 3.91 10.63
C ALA A 120 -5.27 2.53 11.18
N ASP A 121 -6.56 2.21 11.19
CA ASP A 121 -7.05 0.92 11.68
C ASP A 121 -6.58 -0.23 10.80
N ALA A 122 -6.66 -0.06 9.48
CA ALA A 122 -6.26 -1.09 8.53
C ALA A 122 -4.76 -1.37 8.60
N VAL A 123 -3.96 -0.31 8.64
CA VAL A 123 -2.50 -0.44 8.70
C VAL A 123 -2.08 -1.00 10.06
N GLY A 124 -2.70 -0.54 11.13
CA GLY A 124 -2.40 -1.00 12.50
C GLY A 124 -2.64 -2.47 12.70
N ALA A 125 -3.57 -3.07 11.95
CA ALA A 125 -3.85 -4.49 12.04
C ALA A 125 -2.77 -5.35 11.33
N LEU A 126 -1.98 -4.75 10.44
CA LEU A 126 -0.99 -5.46 9.62
C LEU A 126 0.43 -5.33 10.14
N VAL A 127 0.74 -4.26 10.85
CA VAL A 127 2.13 -3.96 11.26
C VAL A 127 2.28 -3.70 12.76
#